data_fa2985ebc6cf87df401bf7ab09438a37
#
_entry.id   fa2985ebc6cf87df401bf7ab09438a37
#
_cell.length_a   1.000
_cell.length_b   1.000
_cell.length_c   1.000
_cell.angle_alpha   90.00
_cell.angle_beta   90.00
_cell.angle_gamma   90.00
#
_symmetry.space_group_name_H-M   'P 1'
#
loop_
_entity.id
_entity.type
_entity.pdbx_description
1 polymer ?
#
loop_
_entity_poly.entity_id
_entity_poly.type
_entity_poly.pdbx_seq_one_letter_code
_entity_poly.pdbx_strand_id
1 'polypeptide(L)'
;MGLVKPKKFLGQHFLKDLSIAKDIADTVNVCPDLPILEVGPGMGVLTQFIMQKNRPVKVVELDYESVAYLRENFPALEDNIIEDDFLKLNLEKLFDGKPFVLTGNYPYNISSQIFFKMLDYKDLIPCCTGMIQKEVAERIAAGPGSKTYGILSILIQAWYKVESVSYTHLTLPTIA
;
A
#
# COMPACT_ATOMS: atom_id res chain seq x y z
N MET A 1 16.75 10.64 18.28
CA MET A 1 16.90 10.88 16.83
C MET A 1 15.89 11.91 16.35
N GLY A 2 16.22 12.76 15.36
CA GLY A 2 15.27 13.72 14.82
C GLY A 2 14.22 13.04 13.96
N LEU A 3 13.03 13.66 13.85
CA LEU A 3 11.97 13.21 12.97
C LEU A 3 12.47 13.12 11.52
N VAL A 4 12.29 11.96 10.87
CA VAL A 4 12.56 11.77 9.43
C VAL A 4 11.69 12.75 8.63
N LYS A 5 12.30 13.48 7.69
CA LYS A 5 11.58 14.43 6.84
C LYS A 5 11.13 13.74 5.55
N PRO A 6 9.89 14.02 5.08
CA PRO A 6 9.43 13.48 3.80
C PRO A 6 10.35 13.88 2.66
N LYS A 7 10.79 12.92 1.86
CA LYS A 7 11.63 13.15 0.69
C LYS A 7 10.75 13.27 -0.55
N LYS A 8 10.66 14.47 -1.11
CA LYS A 8 9.79 14.75 -2.28
C LYS A 8 10.12 13.87 -3.49
N PHE A 9 11.40 13.54 -3.71
CA PHE A 9 11.83 12.71 -4.83
C PHE A 9 11.39 11.24 -4.70
N LEU A 10 11.06 10.78 -3.46
CA LEU A 10 10.46 9.47 -3.20
C LEU A 10 8.93 9.51 -3.21
N GLY A 11 8.32 10.66 -3.48
CA GLY A 11 6.85 10.82 -3.44
C GLY A 11 6.25 10.64 -2.04
N GLN A 12 7.07 10.78 -0.99
CA GLN A 12 6.64 10.57 0.39
C GLN A 12 5.72 11.68 0.87
N HIS A 13 4.55 11.31 1.36
CA HIS A 13 3.62 12.16 2.09
C HIS A 13 3.26 11.46 3.39
N PHE A 14 3.89 11.90 4.49
CA PHE A 14 3.61 11.31 5.78
C PHE A 14 2.22 11.68 6.27
N LEU A 15 1.46 10.66 6.58
CA LEU A 15 0.15 10.78 7.15
C LEU A 15 0.29 11.40 8.56
N LYS A 16 -0.49 12.44 8.87
CA LYS A 16 -0.45 13.12 10.17
C LYS A 16 -1.66 12.77 11.04
N ASP A 17 -2.77 12.45 10.41
CA ASP A 17 -4.01 12.12 11.09
C ASP A 17 -4.07 10.62 11.38
N LEU A 18 -4.02 10.29 12.68
CA LEU A 18 -4.04 8.91 13.14
C LEU A 18 -5.40 8.24 12.94
N SER A 19 -6.50 9.00 12.89
CA SER A 19 -7.82 8.44 12.60
C SER A 19 -7.88 7.95 11.16
N ILE A 20 -7.35 8.72 10.21
CA ILE A 20 -7.24 8.31 8.81
C ILE A 20 -6.31 7.10 8.67
N ALA A 21 -5.18 7.08 9.38
CA ALA A 21 -4.28 5.93 9.37
C ALA A 21 -4.99 4.65 9.85
N LYS A 22 -5.78 4.76 10.91
CA LYS A 22 -6.57 3.66 11.43
C LYS A 22 -7.62 3.20 10.42
N ASP A 23 -8.34 4.13 9.79
CA ASP A 23 -9.35 3.81 8.78
C ASP A 23 -8.72 3.09 7.57
N ILE A 24 -7.53 3.53 7.12
CA ILE A 24 -6.77 2.83 6.06
C ILE A 24 -6.41 1.40 6.52
N ALA A 25 -5.87 1.25 7.72
CA ALA A 25 -5.55 -0.07 8.25
C ALA A 25 -6.79 -0.96 8.40
N ASP A 26 -7.94 -0.39 8.72
CA ASP A 26 -9.20 -1.12 8.86
C ASP A 26 -9.74 -1.62 7.51
N THR A 27 -9.33 -1.04 6.38
CA THR A 27 -9.70 -1.54 5.05
C THR A 27 -9.20 -2.96 4.79
N VAL A 28 -8.13 -3.42 5.43
CA VAL A 28 -7.66 -4.82 5.27
C VAL A 28 -8.64 -5.84 5.83
N ASN A 29 -9.61 -5.43 6.66
CA ASN A 29 -10.60 -6.34 7.26
C ASN A 29 -11.61 -6.88 6.22
N VAL A 30 -11.78 -6.19 5.07
CA VAL A 30 -12.63 -6.68 3.98
C VAL A 30 -11.89 -7.68 3.08
N CYS A 31 -10.58 -7.76 3.20
CA CYS A 31 -9.74 -8.71 2.48
C CYS A 31 -9.74 -10.08 3.17
N PRO A 32 -9.40 -11.16 2.44
CA PRO A 32 -9.17 -12.49 3.03
C PRO A 32 -8.17 -12.43 4.20
N ASP A 33 -8.28 -13.36 5.14
CA ASP A 33 -7.37 -13.49 6.30
C ASP A 33 -6.01 -14.06 5.86
N LEU A 34 -5.22 -13.22 5.22
CA LEU A 34 -3.90 -13.52 4.64
C LEU A 34 -2.84 -12.61 5.27
N PRO A 35 -1.55 -12.97 5.16
CA PRO A 35 -0.45 -12.07 5.50
C PRO A 35 -0.59 -10.70 4.81
N ILE A 36 -0.02 -9.67 5.38
CA ILE A 36 -0.10 -8.30 4.89
C ILE A 36 1.29 -7.81 4.49
N LEU A 37 1.40 -7.24 3.29
CA LEU A 37 2.56 -6.46 2.85
C LEU A 37 2.21 -4.98 2.80
N GLU A 38 2.89 -4.17 3.62
CA GLU A 38 2.78 -2.72 3.55
C GLU A 38 3.88 -2.14 2.68
N VAL A 39 3.50 -1.28 1.72
CA VAL A 39 4.44 -0.57 0.84
C VAL A 39 4.65 0.85 1.32
N GLY A 40 5.90 1.22 1.58
CA GLY A 40 6.29 2.56 2.00
C GLY A 40 5.77 2.94 3.39
N PRO A 41 6.09 2.17 4.44
CA PRO A 41 5.63 2.43 5.81
C PRO A 41 6.12 3.79 6.35
N GLY A 42 7.21 4.34 5.82
CA GLY A 42 7.82 5.57 6.31
C GLY A 42 8.14 5.48 7.79
N MET A 43 7.54 6.36 8.59
CA MET A 43 7.70 6.36 10.06
C MET A 43 6.71 5.43 10.79
N GLY A 44 6.06 4.51 10.10
CA GLY A 44 5.20 3.50 10.72
C GLY A 44 3.83 4.00 11.18
N VAL A 45 3.36 5.15 10.68
CA VAL A 45 2.07 5.73 11.09
C VAL A 45 0.90 4.80 10.77
N LEU A 46 0.93 4.14 9.61
CA LEU A 46 -0.05 3.13 9.21
C LEU A 46 0.30 1.77 9.83
N THR A 47 1.57 1.42 9.86
CA THR A 47 2.12 0.15 10.35
C THR A 47 1.64 -0.19 11.76
N GLN A 48 1.59 0.78 12.69
CA GLN A 48 1.17 0.57 14.06
C GLN A 48 -0.26 0.00 14.17
N PHE A 49 -1.15 0.35 13.24
CA PHE A 49 -2.53 -0.16 13.20
C PHE A 49 -2.63 -1.48 12.44
N ILE A 50 -1.81 -1.68 11.39
CA ILE A 50 -1.73 -2.95 10.65
C ILE A 50 -1.23 -4.07 11.57
N MET A 51 -0.23 -3.83 12.39
CA MET A 51 0.29 -4.80 13.35
C MET A 51 -0.75 -5.29 14.36
N GLN A 52 -1.79 -4.51 14.62
CA GLN A 52 -2.89 -4.89 15.52
C GLN A 52 -3.90 -5.88 14.89
N LYS A 53 -3.74 -6.23 13.59
CA LYS A 53 -4.66 -7.11 12.86
C LYS A 53 -4.48 -8.61 13.14
N ASN A 54 -3.51 -8.98 13.97
CA ASN A 54 -3.18 -10.38 14.29
C ASN A 54 -2.88 -11.24 13.05
N ARG A 55 -2.28 -10.62 12.02
CA ARG A 55 -1.82 -11.28 10.79
C ARG A 55 -0.30 -11.14 10.67
N PRO A 56 0.40 -12.06 10.00
CA PRO A 56 1.80 -11.84 9.64
C PRO A 56 1.95 -10.55 8.81
N VAL A 57 2.84 -9.65 9.22
CA VAL A 57 3.08 -8.37 8.55
C VAL A 57 4.52 -8.31 8.09
N LYS A 58 4.72 -7.92 6.82
CA LYS A 58 6.01 -7.47 6.30
C LYS A 58 5.85 -6.05 5.76
N VAL A 59 6.93 -5.29 5.80
CA VAL A 59 6.96 -3.94 5.25
C VAL A 59 8.12 -3.81 4.27
N VAL A 60 7.93 -3.07 3.19
CA VAL A 60 9.00 -2.77 2.23
C VAL A 60 9.21 -1.26 2.15
N GLU A 61 10.44 -0.82 2.40
CA GLU A 61 10.82 0.59 2.45
C GLU A 61 12.16 0.80 1.73
N LEU A 62 12.21 1.81 0.88
CA LEU A 62 13.40 2.18 0.13
C LEU A 62 14.28 3.19 0.88
N ASP A 63 13.66 4.00 1.72
CA ASP A 63 14.37 5.07 2.45
C ASP A 63 15.06 4.53 3.70
N TYR A 64 16.40 4.48 3.67
CA TYR A 64 17.21 3.97 4.77
C TYR A 64 16.99 4.69 6.12
N GLU A 65 16.64 6.00 6.11
CA GLU A 65 16.33 6.74 7.35
C GLU A 65 15.01 6.26 7.95
N SER A 66 14.02 5.99 7.11
CA SER A 66 12.75 5.39 7.52
C SER A 66 12.95 3.96 8.02
N VAL A 67 13.79 3.17 7.36
CA VAL A 67 14.14 1.81 7.81
C VAL A 67 14.82 1.84 9.19
N ALA A 68 15.78 2.72 9.39
CA ALA A 68 16.45 2.87 10.69
C ALA A 68 15.45 3.27 11.80
N TYR A 69 14.53 4.19 11.49
CA TYR A 69 13.46 4.58 12.40
C TYR A 69 12.53 3.41 12.75
N LEU A 70 12.14 2.62 11.75
CA LEU A 70 11.27 1.45 11.94
C LEU A 70 11.93 0.40 12.84
N ARG A 71 13.20 0.08 12.62
CA ARG A 71 13.96 -0.86 13.47
C ARG A 71 14.03 -0.41 14.93
N GLU A 72 14.22 0.90 15.15
CA GLU A 72 14.28 1.46 16.50
C GLU A 72 12.92 1.46 17.21
N ASN A 73 11.84 1.82 16.48
CA ASN A 73 10.53 2.08 17.09
C ASN A 73 9.54 0.91 16.97
N PHE A 74 9.81 -0.07 16.09
CA PHE A 74 8.99 -1.26 15.87
C PHE A 74 9.85 -2.53 15.94
N PRO A 75 10.46 -2.86 17.09
CA PRO A 75 11.38 -4.01 17.21
C PRO A 75 10.71 -5.35 16.86
N ALA A 76 9.39 -5.47 17.02
CA ALA A 76 8.66 -6.67 16.64
C ALA A 76 8.60 -6.90 15.10
N LEU A 77 8.98 -5.90 14.30
CA LEU A 77 9.05 -6.00 12.84
C LEU A 77 10.46 -6.23 12.30
N GLU A 78 11.50 -6.27 13.12
CA GLU A 78 12.90 -6.23 12.67
C GLU A 78 13.19 -7.24 11.55
N ASP A 79 12.80 -8.48 11.73
CA ASP A 79 12.97 -9.56 10.73
C ASP A 79 12.03 -9.46 9.53
N ASN A 80 11.07 -8.54 9.56
CA ASN A 80 10.04 -8.35 8.55
C ASN A 80 10.14 -7.01 7.82
N ILE A 81 11.19 -6.23 8.08
CA ILE A 81 11.50 -5.00 7.35
C ILE A 81 12.38 -5.35 6.15
N ILE A 82 11.87 -5.10 4.97
CA ILE A 82 12.55 -5.31 3.69
C ILE A 82 13.04 -3.96 3.19
N GLU A 83 14.36 -3.75 3.26
CA GLU A 83 15.01 -2.55 2.75
C GLU A 83 15.31 -2.73 1.27
N ASP A 84 14.32 -2.43 0.42
CA ASP A 84 14.43 -2.61 -1.04
C ASP A 84 13.42 -1.74 -1.80
N ASP A 85 13.61 -1.65 -3.11
CA ASP A 85 12.66 -1.05 -4.05
C ASP A 85 11.52 -2.04 -4.34
N PHE A 86 10.31 -1.70 -3.89
CA PHE A 86 9.13 -2.53 -4.14
C PHE A 86 8.98 -2.89 -5.63
N LEU A 87 9.27 -1.97 -6.54
CA LEU A 87 9.12 -2.20 -7.98
C LEU A 87 10.09 -3.24 -8.54
N LYS A 88 11.23 -3.48 -7.87
CA LYS A 88 12.25 -4.47 -8.27
C LYS A 88 12.15 -5.79 -7.52
N LEU A 89 11.44 -5.79 -6.39
CA LEU A 89 11.36 -6.93 -5.50
C LEU A 89 10.64 -8.14 -6.15
N ASN A 90 11.17 -9.35 -5.98
CA ASN A 90 10.46 -10.57 -6.34
C ASN A 90 9.46 -10.93 -5.23
N LEU A 91 8.17 -10.75 -5.52
CA LEU A 91 7.10 -10.93 -4.53
C LEU A 91 6.83 -12.40 -4.19
N GLU A 92 7.20 -13.35 -5.05
CA GLU A 92 7.04 -14.79 -4.77
C GLU A 92 7.82 -15.26 -3.55
N LYS A 93 8.93 -14.57 -3.24
CA LYS A 93 9.81 -14.93 -2.12
C LYS A 93 9.35 -14.40 -0.76
N LEU A 94 8.38 -13.50 -0.72
CA LEU A 94 8.05 -12.76 0.51
C LEU A 94 7.34 -13.61 1.55
N PHE A 95 6.42 -14.46 1.12
CA PHE A 95 5.60 -15.31 1.97
C PHE A 95 5.63 -16.77 1.49
N ASP A 96 6.81 -17.23 1.04
CA ASP A 96 7.02 -18.60 0.54
C ASP A 96 6.05 -18.98 -0.60
N GLY A 97 5.79 -18.05 -1.51
CA GLY A 97 4.86 -18.23 -2.62
C GLY A 97 3.38 -18.24 -2.23
N LYS A 98 3.05 -17.89 -0.99
CA LYS A 98 1.67 -17.83 -0.51
C LYS A 98 1.04 -16.47 -0.82
N PRO A 99 -0.29 -16.42 -1.05
CA PRO A 99 -1.02 -15.18 -1.24
C PRO A 99 -0.94 -14.24 -0.03
N PHE A 100 -1.01 -12.95 -0.29
CA PHE A 100 -0.99 -11.89 0.72
C PHE A 100 -1.83 -10.69 0.30
N VAL A 101 -2.19 -9.85 1.26
CA VAL A 101 -2.87 -8.57 1.05
C VAL A 101 -1.82 -7.47 0.85
N LEU A 102 -1.97 -6.66 -0.17
CA LEU A 102 -1.16 -5.47 -0.38
C LEU A 102 -1.84 -4.25 0.20
N THR A 103 -1.12 -3.45 0.98
CA THR A 103 -1.66 -2.19 1.54
C THR A 103 -0.57 -1.12 1.64
N GLY A 104 -0.97 0.12 1.84
CA GLY A 104 -0.04 1.22 2.05
C GLY A 104 -0.67 2.61 1.90
N ASN A 105 0.07 3.61 2.36
CA ASN A 105 -0.07 4.98 1.91
C ASN A 105 0.86 5.17 0.71
N TYR A 106 0.37 4.81 -0.48
CA TYR A 106 1.23 4.63 -1.65
C TYR A 106 1.93 5.92 -2.09
N PRO A 107 3.26 5.86 -2.36
CA PRO A 107 4.01 7.01 -2.87
C PRO A 107 3.41 7.53 -4.18
N TYR A 108 3.19 8.84 -4.27
CA TYR A 108 2.45 9.47 -5.36
C TYR A 108 3.10 9.28 -6.73
N ASN A 109 4.42 9.33 -6.79
CA ASN A 109 5.19 9.25 -8.03
C ASN A 109 5.22 7.84 -8.66
N ILE A 110 4.91 6.79 -7.91
CA ILE A 110 4.97 5.39 -8.37
C ILE A 110 3.68 4.61 -8.19
N SER A 111 2.59 5.23 -7.74
CA SER A 111 1.34 4.52 -7.44
C SER A 111 0.81 3.70 -8.62
N SER A 112 0.81 4.25 -9.83
CA SER A 112 0.41 3.49 -11.03
C SER A 112 1.31 2.29 -11.31
N GLN A 113 2.63 2.44 -11.10
CA GLN A 113 3.60 1.35 -11.29
C GLN A 113 3.41 0.23 -10.25
N ILE A 114 3.04 0.61 -9.01
CA ILE A 114 2.68 -0.37 -7.97
C ILE A 114 1.48 -1.21 -8.41
N PHE A 115 0.45 -0.59 -9.00
CA PHE A 115 -0.71 -1.32 -9.50
C PHE A 115 -0.40 -2.19 -10.73
N PHE A 116 0.47 -1.76 -11.62
CA PHE A 116 0.94 -2.63 -12.72
C PHE A 116 1.69 -3.84 -12.17
N LYS A 117 2.59 -3.63 -11.20
CA LYS A 117 3.27 -4.74 -10.54
C LYS A 117 2.30 -5.68 -9.81
N MET A 118 1.28 -5.13 -9.14
CA MET A 118 0.21 -5.93 -8.53
C MET A 118 -0.46 -6.84 -9.56
N LEU A 119 -0.74 -6.33 -10.76
CA LEU A 119 -1.33 -7.11 -11.85
C LEU A 119 -0.41 -8.25 -12.33
N ASP A 120 0.90 -8.03 -12.38
CA ASP A 120 1.88 -9.07 -12.72
C ASP A 120 1.87 -10.21 -11.69
N TYR A 121 1.55 -9.90 -10.44
CA TYR A 121 1.47 -10.85 -9.32
C TYR A 121 0.02 -11.09 -8.81
N LYS A 122 -0.99 -10.92 -9.67
CA LYS A 122 -2.40 -11.00 -9.28
C LYS A 122 -2.80 -12.30 -8.57
N ASP A 123 -2.14 -13.41 -8.91
CA ASP A 123 -2.41 -14.72 -8.29
C ASP A 123 -1.90 -14.80 -6.83
N LEU A 124 -0.94 -13.93 -6.47
CA LEU A 124 -0.42 -13.78 -5.11
C LEU A 124 -1.09 -12.63 -4.35
N ILE A 125 -1.69 -11.67 -5.03
CA ILE A 125 -2.29 -10.48 -4.41
C ILE A 125 -3.79 -10.45 -4.69
N PRO A 126 -4.60 -11.27 -4.00
CA PRO A 126 -6.04 -11.32 -4.24
C PRO A 126 -6.78 -10.07 -3.76
N CYS A 127 -6.15 -9.25 -2.92
CA CYS A 127 -6.75 -8.03 -2.39
C CYS A 127 -5.68 -6.96 -2.17
N CYS A 128 -6.02 -5.74 -2.58
CA CYS A 128 -5.17 -4.56 -2.38
C CYS A 128 -6.01 -3.43 -1.79
N THR A 129 -5.51 -2.81 -0.74
CA THR A 129 -6.15 -1.64 -0.11
C THR A 129 -5.13 -0.53 0.08
N GLY A 130 -5.56 0.64 0.50
CA GLY A 130 -4.64 1.72 0.84
C GLY A 130 -5.09 3.08 0.38
N MET A 131 -4.19 4.05 0.53
CA MET A 131 -4.44 5.43 0.15
C MET A 131 -3.63 5.82 -1.08
N ILE A 132 -4.29 6.46 -2.03
CA ILE A 132 -3.69 7.00 -3.26
C ILE A 132 -4.23 8.40 -3.54
N GLN A 133 -3.60 9.10 -4.47
CA GLN A 133 -4.11 10.37 -4.97
C GLN A 133 -5.51 10.18 -5.60
N LYS A 134 -6.38 11.18 -5.39
CA LYS A 134 -7.75 11.18 -5.89
C LYS A 134 -7.82 10.95 -7.41
N GLU A 135 -6.95 11.61 -8.16
CA GLU A 135 -6.91 11.50 -9.62
C GLU A 135 -6.57 10.06 -10.09
N VAL A 136 -5.72 9.36 -9.33
CA VAL A 136 -5.38 7.95 -9.62
C VAL A 136 -6.56 7.06 -9.28
N ALA A 137 -7.23 7.29 -8.14
CA ALA A 137 -8.40 6.55 -7.73
C ALA A 137 -9.57 6.71 -8.72
N GLU A 138 -9.86 7.96 -9.15
CA GLU A 138 -10.87 8.26 -10.16
C GLU A 138 -10.57 7.57 -11.48
N ARG A 139 -9.30 7.51 -11.89
CA ARG A 139 -8.87 6.79 -13.09
C ARG A 139 -9.07 5.28 -12.94
N ILE A 140 -8.72 4.68 -11.81
CA ILE A 140 -8.87 3.25 -11.56
C ILE A 140 -10.37 2.87 -11.56
N ALA A 141 -11.21 3.69 -10.93
CA ALA A 141 -12.65 3.46 -10.80
C ALA A 141 -13.47 3.89 -12.02
N ALA A 142 -12.86 4.55 -13.01
CA ALA A 142 -13.56 5.07 -14.19
C ALA A 142 -14.22 3.97 -14.98
N GLY A 143 -15.47 4.22 -15.42
CA GLY A 143 -16.23 3.35 -16.33
C GLY A 143 -16.04 3.71 -17.79
N PRO A 144 -16.44 2.81 -18.72
CA PRO A 144 -16.42 3.07 -20.16
C PRO A 144 -17.19 4.35 -20.53
N GLY A 145 -16.60 5.15 -21.41
CA GLY A 145 -17.19 6.43 -21.88
C GLY A 145 -16.83 7.64 -21.00
N SER A 146 -16.23 7.47 -19.85
CA SER A 146 -15.71 8.60 -19.06
C SER A 146 -14.36 9.11 -19.61
N LYS A 147 -14.08 10.39 -19.42
CA LYS A 147 -12.84 11.03 -19.89
C LYS A 147 -11.57 10.43 -19.24
N THR A 148 -11.70 9.89 -18.04
CA THR A 148 -10.60 9.32 -17.26
C THR A 148 -10.43 7.81 -17.46
N TYR A 149 -11.36 7.16 -18.20
CA TYR A 149 -11.27 5.74 -18.51
C TYR A 149 -10.08 5.46 -19.45
N GLY A 150 -9.22 4.57 -19.06
CA GLY A 150 -8.00 4.26 -19.80
C GLY A 150 -7.41 2.92 -19.41
N ILE A 151 -6.15 2.68 -19.81
CA ILE A 151 -5.48 1.40 -19.67
C ILE A 151 -5.47 0.90 -18.20
N LEU A 152 -5.27 1.80 -17.24
CA LEU A 152 -5.26 1.44 -15.82
C LEU A 152 -6.63 0.98 -15.33
N SER A 153 -7.72 1.66 -15.76
CA SER A 153 -9.09 1.25 -15.47
C SER A 153 -9.38 -0.14 -16.02
N ILE A 154 -9.06 -0.36 -17.31
CA ILE A 154 -9.32 -1.61 -18.02
C ILE A 154 -8.60 -2.77 -17.36
N LEU A 155 -7.31 -2.64 -17.14
CA LEU A 155 -6.48 -3.73 -16.62
C LEU A 155 -6.82 -4.09 -15.17
N ILE A 156 -7.06 -3.09 -14.31
CA ILE A 156 -7.41 -3.37 -12.91
C ILE A 156 -8.80 -3.97 -12.82
N GLN A 157 -9.80 -3.38 -13.47
CA GLN A 157 -11.19 -3.84 -13.41
C GLN A 157 -11.41 -5.19 -14.11
N ALA A 158 -10.49 -5.64 -14.98
CA ALA A 158 -10.53 -6.98 -15.56
C ALA A 158 -10.29 -8.09 -14.52
N TRP A 159 -9.59 -7.80 -13.43
CA TRP A 159 -9.19 -8.78 -12.43
C TRP A 159 -9.70 -8.48 -11.03
N TYR A 160 -10.03 -7.22 -10.74
CA TYR A 160 -10.40 -6.77 -9.41
C TYR A 160 -11.70 -5.96 -9.44
N LYS A 161 -12.54 -6.17 -8.46
CA LYS A 161 -13.64 -5.26 -8.16
C LYS A 161 -13.08 -4.03 -7.45
N VAL A 162 -13.33 -2.84 -7.98
CA VAL A 162 -12.85 -1.58 -7.41
C VAL A 162 -13.94 -0.95 -6.57
N GLU A 163 -13.64 -0.71 -5.31
CA GLU A 163 -14.49 0.06 -4.39
C GLU A 163 -13.70 1.24 -3.87
N SER A 164 -14.30 2.42 -3.85
CA SER A 164 -13.65 3.61 -3.32
C SER A 164 -14.43 4.16 -2.12
N VAL A 165 -13.71 4.40 -1.03
CA VAL A 165 -14.21 5.12 0.14
C VAL A 165 -13.58 6.51 0.10
N SER A 166 -14.42 7.56 -0.06
CA SER A 166 -13.93 8.93 -0.14
C SER A 166 -13.96 9.60 1.23
N TYR A 167 -12.80 10.05 1.68
CA TYR A 167 -12.69 11.08 2.71
C TYR A 167 -12.36 12.40 2.01
N THR A 168 -12.87 13.53 2.49
CA THR A 168 -12.99 14.87 1.88
C THR A 168 -11.86 15.36 0.93
N HIS A 169 -10.68 14.73 0.93
CA HIS A 169 -9.56 14.98 0.00
C HIS A 169 -8.76 13.72 -0.36
N LEU A 170 -9.19 12.54 0.10
CA LEU A 170 -8.48 11.28 -0.07
C LEU A 170 -9.45 10.19 -0.47
N THR A 171 -9.10 9.39 -1.44
CA THR A 171 -9.90 8.24 -1.87
C THR A 171 -9.15 6.96 -1.52
N LEU A 172 -9.84 6.04 -0.85
CA LEU A 172 -9.32 4.72 -0.53
C LEU A 172 -9.92 3.71 -1.52
N PRO A 173 -9.21 3.28 -2.58
CA PRO A 173 -9.66 2.14 -3.34
C PRO A 173 -9.41 0.87 -2.52
N THR A 174 -10.44 0.09 -2.35
CA THR A 174 -10.32 -1.33 -2.01
C THR A 174 -10.44 -2.09 -3.33
N ILE A 175 -9.43 -2.84 -3.63
CA ILE A 175 -9.35 -3.64 -4.86
C ILE A 175 -9.37 -5.10 -4.42
N ALA A 176 -10.48 -5.75 -4.61
CA ALA A 176 -10.69 -7.15 -4.25
C ALA A 176 -11.20 -7.96 -5.44
#